data_73c09ccea95b7b06c258e1840ddcd1ab
#
_entry.id   73c09ccea95b7b06c258e1840ddcd1ab
#
_cell.length_a   1.000
_cell.length_b   1.000
_cell.length_c   1.000
_cell.angle_alpha   90.00
_cell.angle_beta   90.00
_cell.angle_gamma   90.00
#
_symmetry.space_group_name_H-M   'P 1'
#
loop_
_entity.id
_entity.type
_entity.pdbx_description
1 polymer ?
#
loop_
_entity_poly.entity_id
_entity_poly.type
_entity_poly.pdbx_seq_one_letter_code
_entity_poly.pdbx_strand_id
1 'polypeptide(L)'
;MHRMLRHLLVLGVSLPLVAAVGCGYRTVGAGVHLPPDVATISIPVFATRTETYRTETVLTEAVTREFMTRTRIRTTPDADANADAILHGTILKESVTPLTYNASTQESSSFLLTMVVSVTLNSRDGKVLYENKNYVFRQQYQSTTDLPTFLQENPAALDRLSRAFARALVADILESF
;
A
#
# COMPACT_ATOMS: atom_id res chain seq x y z
N MET A 1 52.02 -8.81 44.68
CA MET A 1 50.59 -8.65 45.06
C MET A 1 49.92 -7.46 44.35
N HIS A 2 50.54 -6.27 44.22
CA HIS A 2 49.96 -5.09 43.56
C HIS A 2 49.77 -5.18 42.02
N ARG A 3 50.59 -5.96 41.31
CA ARG A 3 50.48 -6.09 39.84
C ARG A 3 49.28 -6.93 39.41
N MET A 4 48.92 -7.98 40.14
CA MET A 4 47.76 -8.83 39.84
C MET A 4 46.44 -8.06 40.08
N LEU A 5 46.38 -7.22 41.10
CA LEU A 5 45.19 -6.43 41.42
C LEU A 5 44.87 -5.38 40.33
N ARG A 6 45.91 -4.79 39.69
CA ARG A 6 45.76 -3.85 38.58
C ARG A 6 45.19 -4.48 37.31
N HIS A 7 45.57 -5.72 36.98
CA HIS A 7 45.03 -6.43 35.83
C HIS A 7 43.58 -6.91 36.01
N LEU A 8 43.20 -7.22 37.23
CA LEU A 8 41.80 -7.55 37.59
C LEU A 8 40.88 -6.33 37.50
N LEU A 9 41.38 -5.15 37.87
CA LEU A 9 40.61 -3.89 37.83
C LEU A 9 40.41 -3.38 36.38
N VAL A 10 41.37 -3.62 35.48
CA VAL A 10 41.27 -3.25 34.04
C VAL A 10 40.35 -4.20 33.31
N LEU A 11 40.32 -5.49 33.70
CA LEU A 11 39.42 -6.46 33.06
C LEU A 11 37.94 -6.27 33.47
N GLY A 12 37.69 -5.73 34.67
CA GLY A 12 36.33 -5.47 35.15
C GLY A 12 35.65 -4.26 34.54
N VAL A 13 36.41 -3.30 33.98
CA VAL A 13 35.86 -2.06 33.39
C VAL A 13 35.55 -2.21 31.90
N SER A 14 36.16 -3.18 31.21
CA SER A 14 35.94 -3.39 29.75
C SER A 14 34.71 -4.23 29.40
N LEU A 15 34.10 -4.91 30.37
CA LEU A 15 32.96 -5.83 30.09
C LEU A 15 31.56 -5.17 29.97
N PRO A 16 31.24 -4.00 30.60
CA PRO A 16 29.90 -3.42 30.45
C PRO A 16 29.67 -2.60 29.18
N LEU A 17 30.69 -2.38 28.30
CA LEU A 17 30.54 -1.50 27.14
C LEU A 17 30.02 -2.21 25.87
N VAL A 18 29.86 -3.51 25.88
CA VAL A 18 29.42 -4.31 24.72
C VAL A 18 27.89 -4.54 24.70
N ALA A 19 27.18 -4.21 25.76
CA ALA A 19 25.73 -4.48 25.89
C ALA A 19 24.79 -3.40 25.31
N ALA A 20 25.33 -2.34 24.66
CA ALA A 20 24.52 -1.19 24.22
C ALA A 20 24.25 -1.14 22.69
N VAL A 21 24.56 -2.20 21.94
CA VAL A 21 24.15 -2.27 20.52
C VAL A 21 22.84 -3.06 20.43
N GLY A 22 21.79 -2.53 21.05
CA GLY A 22 20.43 -2.88 20.74
C GLY A 22 20.15 -2.36 19.33
N CYS A 23 20.22 -3.24 18.31
CA CYS A 23 19.69 -2.94 16.99
C CYS A 23 18.24 -2.55 17.18
N GLY A 24 17.92 -1.25 16.96
CA GLY A 24 16.58 -0.71 16.98
C GLY A 24 15.71 -1.22 15.82
N TYR A 25 15.63 -2.52 15.65
CA TYR A 25 14.61 -3.14 14.80
C TYR A 25 13.26 -3.03 15.50
N ARG A 26 12.55 -1.98 15.18
CA ARG A 26 11.13 -1.92 15.45
C ARG A 26 10.49 -2.97 14.55
N THR A 27 9.93 -4.02 15.14
CA THR A 27 9.12 -5.00 14.41
C THR A 27 7.96 -4.25 13.76
N VAL A 28 8.04 -4.08 12.44
CA VAL A 28 6.92 -3.66 11.61
C VAL A 28 5.90 -4.79 11.71
N GLY A 29 4.89 -4.65 12.53
CA GLY A 29 3.89 -5.70 12.78
C GLY A 29 3.06 -5.50 14.04
N ALA A 30 3.45 -4.60 14.93
CA ALA A 30 2.73 -4.37 16.19
C ALA A 30 1.77 -3.16 16.16
N GLY A 31 1.44 -2.65 14.97
CA GLY A 31 0.66 -1.42 14.81
C GLY A 31 -0.42 -1.48 13.74
N VAL A 32 -0.92 -2.66 13.39
CA VAL A 32 -2.09 -2.79 12.50
C VAL A 32 -3.34 -2.65 13.36
N HIS A 33 -3.73 -1.42 13.66
CA HIS A 33 -4.87 -1.16 14.55
C HIS A 33 -5.91 -0.31 13.82
N LEU A 34 -6.74 -0.93 13.00
CA LEU A 34 -8.09 -0.41 12.85
C LEU A 34 -8.75 -0.38 14.24
N PRO A 35 -9.68 0.55 14.50
CA PRO A 35 -10.40 0.55 15.77
C PRO A 35 -10.86 -0.86 16.13
N PRO A 36 -10.73 -1.31 17.38
CA PRO A 36 -10.98 -2.71 17.78
C PRO A 36 -12.42 -3.17 17.57
N ASP A 37 -13.31 -2.25 17.33
CA ASP A 37 -14.73 -2.44 17.01
C ASP A 37 -14.98 -2.71 15.51
N VAL A 38 -13.98 -2.58 14.63
CA VAL A 38 -14.10 -2.86 13.20
C VAL A 38 -13.71 -4.30 12.91
N ALA A 39 -14.67 -5.21 12.87
CA ALA A 39 -14.50 -6.61 12.51
C ALA A 39 -14.89 -6.92 11.06
N THR A 40 -15.70 -6.05 10.43
CA THR A 40 -16.20 -6.21 9.06
C THR A 40 -16.06 -4.91 8.28
N ILE A 41 -15.52 -5.00 7.06
CA ILE A 41 -15.42 -3.88 6.12
C ILE A 41 -16.18 -4.23 4.84
N SER A 42 -17.12 -3.38 4.45
CA SER A 42 -17.73 -3.41 3.13
C SER A 42 -16.83 -2.65 2.15
N ILE A 43 -16.55 -3.25 0.99
CA ILE A 43 -15.74 -2.67 -0.07
C ILE A 43 -16.52 -2.77 -1.38
N PRO A 44 -17.49 -1.87 -1.63
CA PRO A 44 -18.18 -1.83 -2.90
C PRO A 44 -17.21 -1.49 -4.04
N VAL A 45 -17.59 -1.89 -5.27
CA VAL A 45 -16.78 -1.59 -6.45
C VAL A 45 -16.49 -0.09 -6.51
N PHE A 46 -15.22 0.24 -6.70
CA PHE A 46 -14.77 1.63 -6.80
C PHE A 46 -15.46 2.34 -7.94
N ALA A 47 -15.88 3.57 -7.71
CA ALA A 47 -16.37 4.41 -8.79
C ALA A 47 -15.21 4.88 -9.69
N THR A 48 -15.49 5.15 -10.95
CA THR A 48 -14.49 5.71 -11.87
C THR A 48 -15.05 6.94 -12.58
N ARG A 49 -14.15 7.91 -12.82
CA ARG A 49 -14.38 9.07 -13.68
C ARG A 49 -13.53 9.01 -14.94
N THR A 50 -12.84 7.89 -15.15
CA THR A 50 -11.96 7.64 -16.30
C THR A 50 -12.64 6.66 -17.26
N GLU A 51 -12.21 6.66 -18.52
CA GLU A 51 -12.75 5.76 -19.55
C GLU A 51 -12.00 4.42 -19.62
N THR A 52 -11.08 4.16 -18.70
CA THR A 52 -10.25 2.95 -18.71
C THR A 52 -11.09 1.74 -18.31
N TYR A 53 -11.11 0.74 -19.17
CA TYR A 53 -11.98 -0.42 -19.03
C TYR A 53 -11.61 -1.31 -17.83
N ARG A 54 -12.58 -1.57 -16.96
CA ARG A 54 -12.52 -2.52 -15.82
C ARG A 54 -11.45 -2.23 -14.75
N THR A 55 -10.76 -1.12 -14.79
CA THR A 55 -9.73 -0.79 -13.79
C THR A 55 -10.31 -0.73 -12.38
N GLU A 56 -11.52 -0.19 -12.22
CA GLU A 56 -12.24 -0.09 -10.95
C GLU A 56 -12.50 -1.46 -10.31
N THR A 57 -12.92 -2.44 -11.11
CA THR A 57 -13.20 -3.79 -10.62
C THR A 57 -11.92 -4.49 -10.17
N VAL A 58 -10.88 -4.48 -11.00
CA VAL A 58 -9.62 -5.16 -10.70
C VAL A 58 -8.91 -4.52 -9.50
N LEU A 59 -8.98 -3.19 -9.36
CA LEU A 59 -8.46 -2.47 -8.19
C LEU A 59 -9.22 -2.85 -6.92
N THR A 60 -10.56 -2.88 -6.98
CA THR A 60 -11.40 -3.24 -5.84
C THR A 60 -11.13 -4.66 -5.36
N GLU A 61 -11.04 -5.61 -6.27
CA GLU A 61 -10.71 -7.00 -5.95
C GLU A 61 -9.32 -7.12 -5.32
N ALA A 62 -8.33 -6.38 -5.82
CA ALA A 62 -6.99 -6.38 -5.26
C ALA A 62 -6.96 -5.79 -3.84
N VAL A 63 -7.67 -4.69 -3.59
CA VAL A 63 -7.80 -4.07 -2.27
C VAL A 63 -8.49 -5.01 -1.28
N THR A 64 -9.60 -5.62 -1.70
CA THR A 64 -10.33 -6.61 -0.90
C THR A 64 -9.41 -7.76 -0.49
N ARG A 65 -8.69 -8.33 -1.45
CA ARG A 65 -7.74 -9.43 -1.21
C ARG A 65 -6.61 -9.04 -0.27
N GLU A 66 -6.09 -7.82 -0.39
CA GLU A 66 -5.03 -7.32 0.47
C GLU A 66 -5.49 -7.14 1.92
N PHE A 67 -6.70 -6.62 2.16
CA PHE A 67 -7.29 -6.58 3.50
C PHE A 67 -7.44 -7.97 4.10
N MET A 68 -7.98 -8.92 3.36
CA MET A 68 -8.13 -10.32 3.81
C MET A 68 -6.80 -11.00 4.13
N THR A 69 -5.73 -10.62 3.44
CA THR A 69 -4.40 -11.22 3.62
C THR A 69 -3.65 -10.62 4.80
N ARG A 70 -3.77 -9.31 5.01
CA ARG A 70 -3.04 -8.58 6.05
C ARG A 70 -3.74 -8.50 7.38
N THR A 71 -5.06 -8.67 7.38
CA THR A 71 -5.88 -8.48 8.57
C THR A 71 -6.76 -9.70 8.84
N ARG A 72 -7.39 -9.73 10.00
CA ARG A 72 -8.43 -10.72 10.33
C ARG A 72 -9.85 -10.20 10.06
N ILE A 73 -9.95 -9.06 9.38
CA ILE A 73 -11.21 -8.39 9.09
C ILE A 73 -11.94 -9.14 7.97
N ARG A 74 -13.22 -9.34 8.14
CA ARG A 74 -14.07 -9.88 7.06
C ARG A 74 -14.42 -8.77 6.08
N THR A 75 -14.31 -9.06 4.80
CA THR A 75 -14.68 -8.13 3.73
C THR A 75 -15.94 -8.59 3.03
N THR A 76 -16.82 -7.66 2.68
CA THR A 76 -18.03 -7.89 1.87
C THR A 76 -17.99 -7.00 0.62
N PRO A 77 -18.40 -7.52 -0.56
CA PRO A 77 -18.31 -6.78 -1.82
C PRO A 77 -19.43 -5.75 -2.02
N ASP A 78 -20.54 -5.92 -1.33
CA ASP A 78 -21.71 -5.05 -1.46
C ASP A 78 -21.69 -3.96 -0.40
N ALA A 79 -22.37 -2.85 -0.65
CA ALA A 79 -22.61 -1.81 0.35
C ALA A 79 -23.51 -2.38 1.47
N ASP A 80 -22.90 -3.16 2.37
CA ASP A 80 -23.59 -3.78 3.49
C ASP A 80 -23.75 -2.79 4.63
N ALA A 81 -24.98 -2.38 4.90
CA ALA A 81 -25.30 -1.50 6.02
C ALA A 81 -24.99 -2.11 7.40
N ASN A 82 -24.77 -3.44 7.46
CA ASN A 82 -24.39 -4.13 8.70
C ASN A 82 -22.88 -4.22 8.88
N ALA A 83 -22.07 -3.86 7.89
CA ALA A 83 -20.61 -3.79 8.06
C ALA A 83 -20.24 -2.71 9.09
N ASP A 84 -19.18 -2.95 9.85
CA ASP A 84 -18.72 -2.00 10.87
C ASP A 84 -18.08 -0.77 10.24
N ALA A 85 -17.52 -0.93 9.03
CA ALA A 85 -17.01 0.19 8.24
C ALA A 85 -17.24 -0.05 6.74
N ILE A 86 -17.23 1.05 5.97
CA ILE A 86 -17.41 1.02 4.51
C ILE A 86 -16.25 1.80 3.88
N LEU A 87 -15.51 1.14 2.98
CA LEU A 87 -14.43 1.74 2.20
C LEU A 87 -14.97 2.15 0.83
N HIS A 88 -15.04 3.44 0.58
CA HIS A 88 -15.36 4.00 -0.72
C HIS A 88 -14.10 4.45 -1.44
N GLY A 89 -13.97 4.08 -2.71
CA GLY A 89 -12.93 4.56 -3.61
C GLY A 89 -13.54 5.17 -4.87
N THR A 90 -12.91 6.23 -5.39
CA THR A 90 -13.25 6.82 -6.69
C THR A 90 -11.98 7.13 -7.45
N ILE A 91 -11.79 6.54 -8.62
CA ILE A 91 -10.69 6.85 -9.52
C ILE A 91 -11.01 8.18 -10.20
N LEU A 92 -10.25 9.23 -9.85
CA LEU A 92 -10.48 10.60 -10.32
C LEU A 92 -9.76 10.87 -11.63
N LYS A 93 -8.54 10.32 -11.76
CA LYS A 93 -7.67 10.55 -12.91
C LYS A 93 -6.72 9.38 -13.10
N GLU A 94 -6.46 9.06 -14.36
CA GLU A 94 -5.41 8.16 -14.77
C GLU A 94 -4.61 8.83 -15.91
N SER A 95 -3.29 8.74 -15.87
CA SER A 95 -2.43 9.27 -16.91
C SER A 95 -1.17 8.42 -17.06
N VAL A 96 -0.73 8.26 -18.30
CA VAL A 96 0.49 7.56 -18.68
C VAL A 96 1.41 8.58 -19.34
N THR A 97 2.64 8.71 -18.83
CA THR A 97 3.64 9.64 -19.35
C THR A 97 4.89 8.86 -19.72
N PRO A 98 5.39 8.99 -20.95
CA PRO A 98 6.66 8.39 -21.34
C PRO A 98 7.81 9.04 -20.56
N LEU A 99 8.76 8.23 -20.07
CA LEU A 99 9.93 8.70 -19.32
C LEU A 99 11.19 8.66 -20.17
N THR A 100 11.32 7.64 -21.03
CA THR A 100 12.50 7.45 -21.87
C THR A 100 12.10 7.08 -23.29
N TYR A 101 12.90 7.54 -24.24
CA TYR A 101 12.77 7.18 -25.65
C TYR A 101 14.01 6.39 -26.09
N ASN A 102 13.79 5.36 -26.87
CA ASN A 102 14.88 4.71 -27.59
C ASN A 102 15.27 5.57 -28.79
N ALA A 103 16.51 6.10 -28.78
CA ALA A 103 16.97 7.01 -29.82
C ALA A 103 17.06 6.37 -31.22
N SER A 104 17.16 5.04 -31.31
CA SER A 104 17.24 4.29 -32.58
C SER A 104 15.89 3.92 -33.17
N THR A 105 14.88 3.62 -32.33
CA THR A 105 13.54 3.21 -32.77
C THR A 105 12.52 4.32 -32.62
N GLN A 106 12.83 5.41 -31.92
CA GLN A 106 11.90 6.49 -31.52
C GLN A 106 10.70 6.00 -30.69
N GLU A 107 10.76 4.80 -30.13
CA GLU A 107 9.74 4.23 -29.28
C GLU A 107 10.04 4.50 -27.82
N SER A 108 9.00 4.70 -27.03
CA SER A 108 9.13 4.83 -25.58
C SER A 108 9.40 3.48 -24.96
N SER A 109 10.45 3.38 -24.13
CA SER A 109 10.84 2.15 -23.46
C SER A 109 10.45 2.11 -21.97
N SER A 110 10.09 3.25 -21.41
CA SER A 110 9.69 3.37 -20.01
C SER A 110 8.59 4.41 -19.85
N PHE A 111 7.60 4.07 -19.03
CA PHE A 111 6.40 4.88 -18.80
C PHE A 111 6.14 5.04 -17.30
N LEU A 112 5.63 6.20 -16.92
CA LEU A 112 5.09 6.47 -15.60
C LEU A 112 3.57 6.48 -15.67
N LEU A 113 2.93 5.50 -15.03
CA LEU A 113 1.51 5.54 -14.75
C LEU A 113 1.29 6.34 -13.47
N THR A 114 0.38 7.28 -13.52
CA THR A 114 -0.10 8.02 -12.35
C THR A 114 -1.60 7.85 -12.25
N MET A 115 -2.08 7.38 -11.11
CA MET A 115 -3.49 7.35 -10.74
C MET A 115 -3.73 8.30 -9.58
N VAL A 116 -4.87 8.98 -9.61
CA VAL A 116 -5.39 9.79 -8.52
C VAL A 116 -6.71 9.18 -8.08
N VAL A 117 -6.78 8.78 -6.82
CA VAL A 117 -7.94 8.11 -6.25
C VAL A 117 -8.40 8.89 -5.02
N SER A 118 -9.69 9.12 -4.89
CA SER A 118 -10.28 9.55 -3.63
C SER A 118 -10.70 8.32 -2.84
N VAL A 119 -10.25 8.22 -1.59
CA VAL A 119 -10.54 7.09 -0.71
C VAL A 119 -11.10 7.60 0.61
N THR A 120 -12.18 6.99 1.09
CA THR A 120 -12.78 7.31 2.39
C THR A 120 -13.21 6.00 3.06
N LEU A 121 -12.78 5.80 4.30
CA LEU A 121 -13.24 4.74 5.17
C LEU A 121 -14.13 5.35 6.25
N ASN A 122 -15.38 5.00 6.24
CA ASN A 122 -16.36 5.47 7.22
C ASN A 122 -16.78 4.31 8.14
N SER A 123 -16.94 4.58 9.44
CA SER A 123 -17.58 3.64 10.35
C SER A 123 -19.11 3.59 10.09
N ARG A 124 -19.77 2.59 10.65
CA ARG A 124 -21.23 2.40 10.52
C ARG A 124 -22.05 3.61 10.95
N ASP A 125 -21.62 4.33 11.97
CA ASP A 125 -22.25 5.55 12.50
C ASP A 125 -21.89 6.81 11.69
N GLY A 126 -21.16 6.66 10.57
CA GLY A 126 -20.82 7.75 9.66
C GLY A 126 -19.56 8.54 10.05
N LYS A 127 -18.85 8.15 11.10
CA LYS A 127 -17.57 8.78 11.45
C LYS A 127 -16.52 8.43 10.42
N VAL A 128 -15.79 9.43 9.94
CA VAL A 128 -14.65 9.22 9.05
C VAL A 128 -13.49 8.61 9.85
N LEU A 129 -13.08 7.40 9.47
CA LEU A 129 -11.96 6.69 10.06
C LEU A 129 -10.66 6.99 9.30
N TYR A 130 -10.73 7.04 7.97
CA TYR A 130 -9.63 7.42 7.10
C TYR A 130 -10.18 8.20 5.90
N GLU A 131 -9.48 9.25 5.50
CA GLU A 131 -9.82 10.02 4.31
C GLU A 131 -8.54 10.49 3.59
N ASN A 132 -8.48 10.20 2.29
CA ASN A 132 -7.51 10.81 1.40
C ASN A 132 -8.21 11.15 0.07
N LYS A 133 -8.56 12.42 -0.11
CA LYS A 133 -9.26 12.89 -1.32
C LYS A 133 -8.39 12.95 -2.57
N ASN A 134 -7.08 12.83 -2.41
CA ASN A 134 -6.11 12.97 -3.47
C ASN A 134 -4.97 11.96 -3.32
N TYR A 135 -5.32 10.69 -3.12
CA TYR A 135 -4.35 9.61 -3.05
C TYR A 135 -3.67 9.43 -4.41
N VAL A 136 -2.40 9.76 -4.47
CA VAL A 136 -1.62 9.71 -5.72
C VAL A 136 -0.76 8.46 -5.72
N PHE A 137 -1.10 7.51 -6.56
CA PHE A 137 -0.30 6.32 -6.81
C PHE A 137 0.51 6.48 -8.09
N ARG A 138 1.80 6.11 -8.05
CA ARG A 138 2.70 6.16 -9.20
C ARG A 138 3.43 4.83 -9.34
N GLN A 139 3.47 4.34 -10.57
CA GLN A 139 4.19 3.11 -10.91
C GLN A 139 4.89 3.26 -12.24
N GLN A 140 6.18 2.91 -12.27
CA GLN A 140 6.95 2.86 -13.50
C GLN A 140 6.82 1.49 -14.15
N TYR A 141 6.67 1.49 -15.47
CA TYR A 141 6.62 0.31 -16.32
C TYR A 141 7.66 0.42 -17.45
N GLN A 142 8.17 -0.74 -17.84
CA GLN A 142 8.97 -0.88 -19.05
C GLN A 142 8.13 -1.69 -20.06
N SER A 143 8.01 -1.21 -21.26
CA SER A 143 7.28 -1.86 -22.35
C SER A 143 7.91 -1.48 -23.68
N THR A 144 7.88 -2.39 -24.63
CA THR A 144 8.26 -2.14 -26.02
C THR A 144 7.06 -1.71 -26.88
N THR A 145 5.87 -1.68 -26.29
CA THR A 145 4.61 -1.26 -26.93
C THR A 145 4.04 -0.06 -26.20
N ASP A 146 3.10 0.62 -26.83
CA ASP A 146 2.35 1.71 -26.22
C ASP A 146 1.64 1.22 -24.92
N LEU A 147 1.95 1.85 -23.79
CA LEU A 147 1.48 1.40 -22.48
C LEU A 147 -0.06 1.42 -22.33
N PRO A 148 -0.80 2.42 -22.81
CA PRO A 148 -2.26 2.39 -22.77
C PRO A 148 -2.83 1.14 -23.46
N THR A 149 -2.37 0.85 -24.66
CA THR A 149 -2.76 -0.37 -25.39
C THR A 149 -2.30 -1.62 -24.66
N PHE A 150 -1.07 -1.64 -24.12
CA PHE A 150 -0.55 -2.76 -23.37
C PHE A 150 -1.37 -3.06 -22.10
N LEU A 151 -1.80 -2.05 -21.34
CA LEU A 151 -2.63 -2.25 -20.15
C LEU A 151 -4.03 -2.75 -20.49
N GLN A 152 -4.61 -2.28 -21.60
CA GLN A 152 -5.92 -2.74 -22.06
C GLN A 152 -5.89 -4.18 -22.58
N GLU A 153 -4.82 -4.57 -23.25
CA GLU A 153 -4.66 -5.87 -23.87
C GLU A 153 -3.99 -6.91 -22.96
N ASN A 154 -3.33 -6.48 -21.88
CA ASN A 154 -2.60 -7.38 -20.99
C ASN A 154 -3.18 -7.40 -19.57
N PRO A 155 -4.11 -8.33 -19.28
CA PRO A 155 -4.71 -8.47 -17.96
C PRO A 155 -3.68 -8.69 -16.83
N ALA A 156 -2.54 -9.33 -17.15
CA ALA A 156 -1.49 -9.57 -16.16
C ALA A 156 -0.75 -8.27 -15.75
N ALA A 157 -0.66 -7.28 -16.63
CA ALA A 157 -0.09 -5.98 -16.32
C ALA A 157 -1.02 -5.20 -15.37
N LEU A 158 -2.31 -5.16 -15.69
CA LEU A 158 -3.33 -4.53 -14.84
C LEU A 158 -3.39 -5.20 -13.46
N ASP A 159 -3.33 -6.53 -13.40
CA ASP A 159 -3.33 -7.27 -12.14
C ASP A 159 -2.08 -6.97 -11.28
N ARG A 160 -0.88 -6.86 -11.86
CA ARG A 160 0.33 -6.43 -11.14
C ARG A 160 0.21 -5.02 -10.58
N LEU A 161 -0.31 -4.09 -11.39
CA LEU A 161 -0.59 -2.72 -10.99
C LEU A 161 -1.54 -2.69 -9.80
N SER A 162 -2.65 -3.39 -9.91
CA SER A 162 -3.71 -3.41 -8.89
C SER A 162 -3.20 -3.97 -7.56
N ARG A 163 -2.37 -5.01 -7.59
CA ARG A 163 -1.70 -5.51 -6.38
C ARG A 163 -0.75 -4.50 -5.76
N ALA A 164 0.02 -3.78 -6.57
CA ALA A 164 0.93 -2.76 -6.06
C ALA A 164 0.16 -1.59 -5.41
N PHE A 165 -0.91 -1.14 -6.07
CA PHE A 165 -1.82 -0.14 -5.53
C PHE A 165 -2.46 -0.59 -4.22
N ALA A 166 -3.02 -1.81 -4.18
CA ALA A 166 -3.70 -2.35 -3.01
C ALA A 166 -2.75 -2.44 -1.80
N ARG A 167 -1.51 -2.93 -2.01
CA ARG A 167 -0.50 -2.98 -0.93
C ARG A 167 -0.20 -1.60 -0.36
N ALA A 168 -0.02 -0.60 -1.21
CA ALA A 168 0.27 0.76 -0.78
C ALA A 168 -0.92 1.36 -0.03
N LEU A 169 -2.12 1.30 -0.61
CA LEU A 169 -3.33 1.86 -0.01
C LEU A 169 -3.67 1.22 1.34
N VAL A 170 -3.66 -0.12 1.41
CA VAL A 170 -3.99 -0.84 2.65
C VAL A 170 -2.94 -0.58 3.73
N ALA A 171 -1.64 -0.50 3.36
CA ALA A 171 -0.61 -0.10 4.31
C ALA A 171 -0.86 1.29 4.89
N ASP A 172 -1.13 2.28 4.03
CA ASP A 172 -1.41 3.65 4.46
C ASP A 172 -2.65 3.74 5.37
N ILE A 173 -3.71 3.01 5.04
CA ILE A 173 -4.91 2.95 5.90
C ILE A 173 -4.57 2.35 7.25
N LEU A 174 -3.83 1.24 7.30
CA LEU A 174 -3.50 0.55 8.54
C LEU A 174 -2.46 1.30 9.40
N GLU A 175 -1.61 2.12 8.78
CA GLU A 175 -0.62 2.96 9.48
C GLU A 175 -1.20 4.27 10.01
N SER A 176 -2.42 4.63 9.60
CA SER A 176 -3.08 5.87 10.03
C SER A 176 -3.73 5.78 11.43
N PHE A 177 -3.68 4.60 12.08
CA PHE A 177 -4.25 4.32 13.40
C PHE A 177 -3.16 3.95 14.46
#